data_9a21f71c8eedf1b8505b7d7dd01f7e52
#
_entry.id   9a21f71c8eedf1b8505b7d7dd01f7e52
#
_cell.length_a   1.000
_cell.length_b   1.000
_cell.length_c   1.000
_cell.angle_alpha   90.00
_cell.angle_beta   90.00
_cell.angle_gamma   90.00
#
_symmetry.space_group_name_H-M   'P 1'
#
loop_
_entity.id
_entity.type
_entity.pdbx_description
1 polymer ?
#
loop_
_entity_poly.entity_id
_entity_poly.type
_entity_poly.pdbx_seq_one_letter_code
_entity_poly.pdbx_strand_id
1 'polypeptide(L)'
;MLPACRTPDDVYAIPPFEVTCHDVEGFLDELHEFHTLFRDCFVRREPREHFFRSMVGPFSTLERKSIEPIAVQTDASSIRAMQRGISDAQWQDERMLQTYHQQVAKEMGASDGVVIVDESGFRKKGEDSVGVARQYCGNLGKVDNGQVGVFAAYASRQGYALVDKRLFLPEQWWSDASASRRAQCDVPKEAVLHTKPHLAADMVRRLHESGTLPFRYLTADCLYGNSPEFWSACEACVGTVAFVAVPEETRCWLAPVATTTTSYTYKGKHRTKRVVTTPETPLQSVAKLAQQIGPRAWYRRTVSEGTKGPIVDEFARKRVTLCKDEQPAQTVWLVLKRTLEAEPRYWSYISNAPVSMPLRVFVWLSGVRWAIEQGFEETKTELGMAHYELRKYPGWHHHMLTCMLAHFFLWHVKRRLGKKSSGAHGVTGEAVAGEGAALEHLYPGGGPPVGAMDAAAQSCGVSVASKKSAPRRLMDDHRSPRTGLGTAWQGSLGVLD
;
A
#
# COMPACT_ATOMS: atom_id res chain seq x y z
N MET A 1 0.04 -22.05 12.72
CA MET A 1 0.00 -23.08 11.65
C MET A 1 -0.31 -22.34 10.37
N LEU A 2 0.59 -22.43 9.38
CA LEU A 2 0.28 -21.82 8.08
C LEU A 2 -0.96 -22.47 7.50
N PRO A 3 -1.79 -21.73 6.75
CA PRO A 3 -2.90 -22.33 6.04
C PRO A 3 -2.39 -23.51 5.21
N ALA A 4 -3.14 -24.59 5.19
CA ALA A 4 -3.06 -25.58 4.13
C ALA A 4 -3.06 -24.85 2.78
N CYS A 5 -2.48 -25.45 1.73
CA CYS A 5 -2.55 -24.88 0.38
C CYS A 5 -3.94 -24.33 0.16
N ARG A 6 -4.00 -23.03 -0.14
CA ARG A 6 -5.28 -22.35 -0.34
C ARG A 6 -5.99 -23.04 -1.47
N THR A 7 -7.16 -23.53 -1.19
CA THR A 7 -8.15 -23.82 -2.23
C THR A 7 -8.61 -22.50 -2.83
N PRO A 8 -9.12 -22.45 -4.05
CA PRO A 8 -9.66 -21.24 -4.68
C PRO A 8 -10.60 -20.42 -3.79
N ASP A 9 -11.27 -21.08 -2.85
CA ASP A 9 -12.26 -20.50 -1.93
C ASP A 9 -11.61 -19.75 -0.73
N ASP A 10 -10.29 -19.81 -0.56
CA ASP A 10 -9.60 -19.25 0.60
C ASP A 10 -9.02 -17.83 0.39
N VAL A 11 -9.07 -17.29 -0.81
CA VAL A 11 -8.39 -16.03 -1.12
C VAL A 11 -9.38 -14.89 -1.22
N TYR A 12 -9.59 -14.15 -0.11
CA TYR A 12 -10.34 -12.89 -0.10
C TYR A 12 -11.67 -12.92 -0.88
N ALA A 13 -12.08 -14.11 -1.34
CA ALA A 13 -13.32 -14.32 -2.04
C ALA A 13 -14.44 -14.23 -1.02
N ILE A 14 -15.08 -13.11 -0.98
CA ILE A 14 -16.37 -12.99 -0.35
C ILE A 14 -17.35 -13.64 -1.31
N PRO A 15 -18.13 -14.64 -0.85
CA PRO A 15 -19.17 -15.23 -1.70
C PRO A 15 -20.04 -14.11 -2.25
N PRO A 16 -20.43 -14.22 -3.49
CA PRO A 16 -21.38 -13.30 -4.06
C PRO A 16 -22.67 -13.29 -3.25
N PHE A 17 -23.26 -12.13 -3.08
CA PHE A 17 -24.51 -11.96 -2.37
C PHE A 17 -25.40 -10.96 -3.12
N GLU A 18 -26.70 -11.16 -3.04
CA GLU A 18 -27.67 -10.18 -3.52
C GLU A 18 -27.87 -9.12 -2.44
N VAL A 19 -27.66 -7.85 -2.81
CA VAL A 19 -27.96 -6.71 -1.95
C VAL A 19 -29.44 -6.44 -2.00
N THR A 20 -30.11 -6.46 -0.86
CA THR A 20 -31.52 -6.12 -0.73
C THR A 20 -31.71 -4.66 -0.33
N CYS A 21 -32.90 -4.09 -0.55
CA CYS A 21 -33.20 -2.73 -0.07
C CYS A 21 -32.99 -2.60 1.44
N HIS A 22 -33.30 -3.65 2.20
CA HIS A 22 -33.05 -3.67 3.65
C HIS A 22 -31.58 -3.63 4.03
N ASP A 23 -30.71 -4.26 3.25
CA ASP A 23 -29.25 -4.17 3.47
C ASP A 23 -28.73 -2.77 3.22
N VAL A 24 -29.32 -2.04 2.26
CA VAL A 24 -28.97 -0.64 1.95
C VAL A 24 -29.48 0.30 3.05
N GLU A 25 -30.70 0.10 3.55
CA GLU A 25 -31.25 0.90 4.66
C GLU A 25 -30.37 0.78 5.92
N GLY A 26 -29.89 -0.43 6.25
CA GLY A 26 -29.01 -0.66 7.38
C GLY A 26 -27.59 -0.12 7.20
N PHE A 27 -27.15 0.12 5.97
CA PHE A 27 -25.79 0.57 5.66
C PHE A 27 -25.44 1.92 6.29
N LEU A 28 -26.36 2.88 6.25
CA LEU A 28 -26.12 4.22 6.80
C LEU A 28 -26.07 4.22 8.33
N ASP A 29 -26.90 3.42 8.97
CA ASP A 29 -26.86 3.25 10.41
C ASP A 29 -25.55 2.61 10.84
N GLU A 30 -25.08 1.58 10.14
CA GLU A 30 -23.77 0.97 10.38
C GLU A 30 -22.62 1.96 10.15
N LEU A 31 -22.68 2.78 9.09
CA LEU A 31 -21.67 3.81 8.84
C LEU A 31 -21.69 4.85 9.96
N HIS A 32 -22.87 5.23 10.45
CA HIS A 32 -22.99 6.15 11.57
C HIS A 32 -22.42 5.55 12.86
N GLU A 33 -22.72 4.30 13.15
CA GLU A 33 -22.12 3.57 14.29
C GLU A 33 -20.60 3.51 14.16
N PHE A 34 -20.08 3.14 12.98
CA PHE A 34 -18.65 3.12 12.72
C PHE A 34 -18.01 4.51 12.92
N HIS A 35 -18.65 5.56 12.43
CA HIS A 35 -18.21 6.94 12.63
C HIS A 35 -18.17 7.32 14.13
N THR A 36 -19.11 6.84 14.96
CA THR A 36 -19.14 7.20 16.38
C THR A 36 -17.93 6.69 17.16
N LEU A 37 -17.22 5.66 16.66
CA LEU A 37 -15.95 5.18 17.24
C LEU A 37 -14.88 6.27 17.27
N PHE A 38 -14.94 7.24 16.36
CA PHE A 38 -13.97 8.32 16.21
C PHE A 38 -14.42 9.64 16.89
N ARG A 39 -15.57 9.61 17.62
CA ARG A 39 -16.15 10.80 18.24
C ARG A 39 -15.15 11.59 19.06
N ASP A 40 -14.39 10.92 19.89
CA ASP A 40 -13.45 11.53 20.83
C ASP A 40 -12.13 11.99 20.17
N CYS A 41 -11.99 11.81 18.87
CA CYS A 41 -10.87 12.34 18.09
C CYS A 41 -11.07 13.78 17.66
N PHE A 42 -12.24 14.37 17.99
CA PHE A 42 -12.61 15.73 17.64
C PHE A 42 -12.97 16.53 18.89
N VAL A 43 -12.37 17.69 19.05
CA VAL A 43 -12.67 18.62 20.17
C VAL A 43 -14.03 19.29 19.98
N ARG A 44 -14.42 19.53 18.71
CA ARG A 44 -15.66 20.24 18.35
C ARG A 44 -16.58 19.36 17.53
N ARG A 45 -17.87 19.71 17.56
CA ARG A 45 -18.92 19.00 16.83
C ARG A 45 -18.80 19.17 15.32
N GLU A 46 -18.53 20.39 14.85
CA GLU A 46 -18.54 20.73 13.43
C GLU A 46 -17.49 19.94 12.60
N PRO A 47 -16.20 19.84 13.00
CA PRO A 47 -15.24 19.02 12.29
C PRO A 47 -15.65 17.54 12.24
N ARG A 48 -16.28 17.02 13.30
CA ARG A 48 -16.78 15.64 13.35
C ARG A 48 -17.91 15.43 12.34
N GLU A 49 -18.83 16.37 12.19
CA GLU A 49 -19.90 16.31 11.20
C GLU A 49 -19.33 16.39 9.78
N HIS A 50 -18.34 17.25 9.54
CA HIS A 50 -17.65 17.30 8.25
C HIS A 50 -16.89 16.01 7.94
N PHE A 51 -16.28 15.40 8.94
CA PHE A 51 -15.67 14.08 8.81
C PHE A 51 -16.72 13.02 8.42
N PHE A 52 -17.88 12.97 9.07
CA PHE A 52 -18.96 12.06 8.71
C PHE A 52 -19.38 12.24 7.25
N ARG A 53 -19.65 13.47 6.83
CA ARG A 53 -20.00 13.78 5.42
C ARG A 53 -18.89 13.33 4.45
N SER A 54 -17.64 13.53 4.82
CA SER A 54 -16.51 13.08 4.00
C SER A 54 -16.38 11.55 3.94
N MET A 55 -16.87 10.82 4.94
CA MET A 55 -16.98 9.35 4.90
C MET A 55 -18.15 8.88 4.05
N VAL A 56 -19.27 9.62 4.04
CA VAL A 56 -20.44 9.31 3.21
C VAL A 56 -20.15 9.51 1.72
N GLY A 57 -19.42 10.57 1.38
CA GLY A 57 -19.12 10.95 0.00
C GLY A 57 -18.50 9.85 -0.87
N PRO A 58 -17.51 9.09 -0.39
CA PRO A 58 -16.94 7.94 -1.12
C PRO A 58 -17.95 6.89 -1.57
N PHE A 59 -19.07 6.74 -0.86
CA PHE A 59 -20.12 5.76 -1.20
C PHE A 59 -21.20 6.30 -2.13
N SER A 60 -21.08 7.56 -2.53
CA SER A 60 -22.02 8.19 -3.46
C SER A 60 -21.74 7.79 -4.92
N THR A 61 -22.71 8.03 -5.79
CA THR A 61 -22.60 7.84 -7.26
C THR A 61 -21.84 8.96 -7.97
N LEU A 62 -21.26 9.91 -7.24
CA LEU A 62 -20.48 11.00 -7.81
C LEU A 62 -19.29 10.49 -8.62
N GLU A 63 -19.16 10.93 -9.86
CA GLU A 63 -17.97 10.65 -10.68
C GLU A 63 -16.70 11.23 -10.05
N ARG A 64 -16.83 12.45 -9.46
CA ARG A 64 -15.74 13.12 -8.78
C ARG A 64 -16.05 13.28 -7.31
N LYS A 65 -15.34 12.57 -6.48
CA LYS A 65 -15.51 12.52 -5.03
C LYS A 65 -14.54 13.49 -4.32
N SER A 66 -14.47 14.75 -4.79
CA SER A 66 -13.77 15.83 -4.09
C SER A 66 -14.74 16.55 -3.12
N ILE A 67 -14.20 17.37 -2.23
CA ILE A 67 -14.99 17.95 -1.12
C ILE A 67 -16.20 18.74 -1.60
N GLU A 68 -16.06 19.50 -2.69
CA GLU A 68 -17.17 20.33 -3.18
C GLU A 68 -18.38 19.52 -3.66
N PRO A 69 -18.24 18.55 -4.60
CA PRO A 69 -19.35 17.67 -4.96
C PRO A 69 -19.95 16.91 -3.78
N ILE A 70 -19.10 16.43 -2.85
CA ILE A 70 -19.57 15.76 -1.63
C ILE A 70 -20.38 16.71 -0.75
N ALA A 71 -19.93 17.94 -0.57
CA ALA A 71 -20.63 18.93 0.23
C ALA A 71 -22.02 19.28 -0.35
N VAL A 72 -22.11 19.37 -1.67
CA VAL A 72 -23.40 19.58 -2.38
C VAL A 72 -24.30 18.36 -2.21
N GLN A 73 -23.79 17.16 -2.45
CA GLN A 73 -24.56 15.90 -2.34
C GLN A 73 -25.07 15.63 -0.93
N THR A 74 -24.30 16.00 0.09
CA THR A 74 -24.67 15.78 1.50
C THR A 74 -25.34 16.98 2.15
N ASP A 75 -25.79 17.94 1.36
CA ASP A 75 -26.46 19.19 1.82
C ASP A 75 -25.69 19.86 2.97
N ALA A 76 -24.39 20.01 2.78
CA ALA A 76 -23.56 20.70 3.76
C ALA A 76 -23.90 22.18 3.81
N SER A 77 -24.08 22.75 5.01
CA SER A 77 -24.41 24.14 5.24
C SER A 77 -23.46 25.11 4.56
N SER A 78 -22.21 24.71 4.29
CA SER A 78 -21.22 25.50 3.58
C SER A 78 -20.10 24.63 3.04
N ILE A 79 -19.87 24.69 1.72
CA ILE A 79 -18.72 24.04 1.06
C ILE A 79 -17.41 24.48 1.70
N ARG A 80 -17.25 25.80 1.96
CA ARG A 80 -16.02 26.33 2.58
C ARG A 80 -15.81 25.83 4.01
N ALA A 81 -16.89 25.65 4.78
CA ALA A 81 -16.78 25.10 6.13
C ALA A 81 -16.29 23.65 6.08
N MET A 82 -16.82 22.84 5.16
CA MET A 82 -16.38 21.47 4.97
C MET A 82 -14.91 21.42 4.48
N GLN A 83 -14.53 22.26 3.51
CA GLN A 83 -13.13 22.37 3.06
C GLN A 83 -12.18 22.68 4.23
N ARG A 84 -12.51 23.65 5.09
CA ARG A 84 -11.71 23.98 6.29
C ARG A 84 -11.76 22.87 7.33
N GLY A 85 -12.88 22.20 7.47
CA GLY A 85 -13.02 21.04 8.37
C GLY A 85 -12.06 19.89 8.01
N ILE A 86 -11.75 19.72 6.73
CA ILE A 86 -10.80 18.71 6.27
C ILE A 86 -9.37 19.24 6.19
N SER A 87 -9.16 20.50 5.76
CA SER A 87 -7.81 21.02 5.49
C SER A 87 -7.15 21.70 6.69
N ASP A 88 -7.93 22.31 7.58
CA ASP A 88 -7.40 23.21 8.62
C ASP A 88 -7.78 22.79 10.05
N ALA A 89 -8.87 22.04 10.23
CA ALA A 89 -9.31 21.65 11.55
C ALA A 89 -8.34 20.67 12.18
N GLN A 90 -8.17 20.78 13.50
CA GLN A 90 -7.35 19.85 14.26
C GLN A 90 -8.13 18.56 14.50
N TRP A 91 -7.61 17.47 13.95
CA TRP A 91 -8.01 16.10 14.25
C TRP A 91 -6.95 15.46 15.13
N GLN A 92 -7.35 14.55 15.99
CA GLN A 92 -6.40 13.73 16.73
C GLN A 92 -6.00 12.50 15.87
N ASP A 93 -5.23 12.74 14.82
CA ASP A 93 -4.89 11.76 13.79
C ASP A 93 -4.31 10.46 14.38
N GLU A 94 -3.42 10.55 15.34
CA GLU A 94 -2.82 9.38 15.98
C GLU A 94 -3.86 8.54 16.73
N ARG A 95 -4.77 9.21 17.44
CA ARG A 95 -5.86 8.54 18.15
C ARG A 95 -6.85 7.90 17.16
N MET A 96 -7.15 8.59 16.06
CA MET A 96 -7.98 8.03 14.99
C MET A 96 -7.33 6.79 14.39
N LEU A 97 -6.03 6.86 14.10
CA LEU A 97 -5.28 5.74 13.54
C LEU A 97 -5.24 4.56 14.53
N GLN A 98 -5.01 4.81 15.81
CA GLN A 98 -5.05 3.79 16.85
C GLN A 98 -6.43 3.12 16.98
N THR A 99 -7.50 3.91 17.00
CA THR A 99 -8.88 3.40 17.01
C THR A 99 -9.15 2.56 15.76
N TYR A 100 -8.70 3.02 14.61
CA TYR A 100 -8.79 2.29 13.36
C TYR A 100 -8.04 0.95 13.41
N HIS A 101 -6.80 0.93 13.89
CA HIS A 101 -6.03 -0.31 14.05
C HIS A 101 -6.73 -1.32 14.95
N GLN A 102 -7.40 -0.86 16.02
CA GLN A 102 -8.21 -1.74 16.88
C GLN A 102 -9.36 -2.40 16.10
N GLN A 103 -10.03 -1.65 15.20
CA GLN A 103 -11.10 -2.23 14.37
C GLN A 103 -10.53 -3.21 13.33
N VAL A 104 -9.41 -2.88 12.68
CA VAL A 104 -8.73 -3.80 11.75
C VAL A 104 -8.28 -5.07 12.49
N ALA A 105 -7.71 -4.94 13.67
CA ALA A 105 -7.30 -6.10 14.48
C ALA A 105 -8.48 -6.99 14.88
N LYS A 106 -9.61 -6.39 15.23
CA LYS A 106 -10.85 -7.11 15.57
C LYS A 106 -11.42 -7.90 14.40
N GLU A 107 -11.41 -7.33 13.20
CA GLU A 107 -12.02 -7.92 12.01
C GLU A 107 -11.07 -8.81 11.20
N MET A 108 -9.81 -8.44 11.14
CA MET A 108 -8.82 -9.06 10.25
C MET A 108 -7.59 -9.59 10.98
N GLY A 109 -7.44 -9.34 12.29
CA GLY A 109 -6.25 -9.71 13.05
C GLY A 109 -5.97 -11.22 12.99
N ALA A 110 -4.72 -11.57 12.69
CA ALA A 110 -4.25 -12.94 12.64
C ALA A 110 -2.78 -13.03 13.07
N SER A 111 -2.42 -14.08 13.79
CA SER A 111 -1.04 -14.31 14.25
C SER A 111 -0.03 -14.49 13.12
N ASP A 112 -0.50 -14.83 11.92
CA ASP A 112 0.25 -14.95 10.67
C ASP A 112 0.00 -13.76 9.72
N GLY A 113 -0.51 -12.63 10.24
CA GLY A 113 -0.74 -11.41 9.49
C GLY A 113 0.51 -10.89 8.79
N VAL A 114 0.31 -10.14 7.72
CA VAL A 114 1.38 -9.57 6.88
C VAL A 114 1.22 -8.06 6.83
N VAL A 115 2.28 -7.33 7.13
CA VAL A 115 2.40 -5.90 6.81
C VAL A 115 3.07 -5.77 5.45
N ILE A 116 2.45 -5.00 4.56
CA ILE A 116 2.91 -4.76 3.20
C ILE A 116 3.18 -3.27 3.06
N VAL A 117 4.36 -2.89 2.58
CA VAL A 117 4.70 -1.49 2.33
C VAL A 117 4.89 -1.25 0.84
N ASP A 118 4.28 -0.18 0.36
CA ASP A 118 4.42 0.27 -1.01
C ASP A 118 4.11 1.78 -1.12
N GLU A 119 4.34 2.37 -2.27
CA GLU A 119 4.01 3.77 -2.53
C GLU A 119 2.92 3.92 -3.59
N SER A 120 2.23 5.05 -3.52
CA SER A 120 1.23 5.40 -4.51
C SER A 120 1.37 6.85 -4.95
N GLY A 121 1.39 7.08 -6.26
CA GLY A 121 1.49 8.41 -6.86
C GLY A 121 0.12 9.02 -7.14
N PHE A 122 0.04 10.36 -7.03
CA PHE A 122 -1.14 11.17 -7.28
C PHE A 122 -0.77 12.32 -8.21
N ARG A 123 -1.23 12.27 -9.45
CA ARG A 123 -0.96 13.32 -10.43
C ARG A 123 -1.58 14.64 -10.00
N LYS A 124 -0.85 15.74 -10.16
CA LYS A 124 -1.30 17.10 -9.87
C LYS A 124 -1.01 18.04 -11.05
N LYS A 125 -1.90 19.00 -11.28
CA LYS A 125 -1.74 19.97 -12.36
C LYS A 125 -0.98 21.22 -11.92
N GLY A 126 -1.09 21.61 -10.65
CA GLY A 126 -0.46 22.81 -10.10
C GLY A 126 0.77 22.49 -9.26
N GLU A 127 1.40 23.53 -8.71
CA GLU A 127 2.61 23.44 -7.89
C GLU A 127 2.36 23.73 -6.40
N ASP A 128 1.20 24.25 -6.04
CA ASP A 128 0.91 24.76 -4.69
C ASP A 128 0.61 23.67 -3.65
N SER A 129 0.31 22.45 -4.08
CA SER A 129 -0.02 21.39 -3.13
C SER A 129 1.22 20.87 -2.43
N VAL A 130 1.11 20.56 -1.14
CA VAL A 130 2.20 20.03 -0.33
C VAL A 130 2.83 18.78 -0.98
N GLY A 131 4.15 18.69 -1.03
CA GLY A 131 4.87 17.52 -1.58
C GLY A 131 4.82 17.38 -3.11
N VAL A 132 4.19 18.32 -3.84
CA VAL A 132 4.19 18.29 -5.31
C VAL A 132 5.57 18.57 -5.87
N ALA A 133 5.98 17.72 -6.79
CA ALA A 133 7.24 17.81 -7.53
C ALA A 133 7.15 16.99 -8.83
N ARG A 134 8.09 17.25 -9.75
CA ARG A 134 8.35 16.31 -10.84
C ARG A 134 9.07 15.10 -10.27
N GLN A 135 8.38 13.99 -10.18
CA GLN A 135 8.90 12.74 -9.61
C GLN A 135 8.32 11.53 -10.33
N TYR A 136 8.96 10.38 -10.17
CA TYR A 136 8.44 9.15 -10.76
C TYR A 136 7.10 8.77 -10.14
N CYS A 137 6.11 8.59 -10.99
CA CYS A 137 4.76 8.16 -10.61
C CYS A 137 4.56 6.74 -11.13
N GLY A 138 4.61 5.74 -10.25
CA GLY A 138 4.52 4.33 -10.62
C GLY A 138 3.29 3.98 -11.46
N ASN A 139 2.13 4.53 -11.13
CA ASN A 139 0.89 4.31 -11.89
C ASN A 139 0.94 4.85 -13.34
N LEU A 140 1.86 5.78 -13.65
CA LEU A 140 2.01 6.35 -14.98
C LEU A 140 3.24 5.78 -15.71
N GLY A 141 4.08 5.01 -15.02
CA GLY A 141 5.34 4.50 -15.55
C GLY A 141 6.34 5.57 -15.97
N LYS A 142 6.18 6.82 -15.54
CA LYS A 142 6.99 7.97 -15.97
C LYS A 142 7.15 9.03 -14.89
N VAL A 143 8.11 9.92 -15.10
CA VAL A 143 8.23 11.16 -14.29
C VAL A 143 7.14 12.15 -14.71
N ASP A 144 6.30 12.53 -13.76
CA ASP A 144 5.24 13.51 -13.95
C ASP A 144 5.13 14.41 -12.72
N ASN A 145 4.36 15.50 -12.82
CA ASN A 145 4.07 16.38 -11.69
C ASN A 145 3.05 15.73 -10.78
N GLY A 146 3.42 15.49 -9.52
CA GLY A 146 2.53 14.80 -8.60
C GLY A 146 3.06 14.73 -7.17
N GLN A 147 2.23 14.13 -6.33
CA GLN A 147 2.55 13.77 -4.95
C GLN A 147 2.76 12.26 -4.87
N VAL A 148 3.58 11.82 -3.92
CA VAL A 148 3.74 10.40 -3.62
C VAL A 148 3.47 10.19 -2.14
N GLY A 149 2.58 9.25 -1.84
CA GLY A 149 2.38 8.75 -0.50
C GLY A 149 3.02 7.37 -0.33
N VAL A 150 3.63 7.13 0.81
CA VAL A 150 4.08 5.80 1.25
C VAL A 150 3.01 5.25 2.16
N PHE A 151 2.61 4.01 1.93
CA PHE A 151 1.52 3.36 2.65
C PHE A 151 1.94 2.04 3.23
N ALA A 152 1.30 1.66 4.34
CA ALA A 152 1.32 0.31 4.84
C ALA A 152 -0.07 -0.30 4.72
N ALA A 153 -0.15 -1.55 4.28
CA ALA A 153 -1.35 -2.36 4.32
C ALA A 153 -1.16 -3.53 5.29
N TYR A 154 -2.24 -3.96 5.89
CA TYR A 154 -2.32 -5.20 6.64
C TYR A 154 -3.12 -6.21 5.83
N ALA A 155 -2.61 -7.43 5.73
CA ALA A 155 -3.28 -8.52 5.05
C ALA A 155 -3.29 -9.78 5.91
N SER A 156 -4.42 -10.50 5.89
CA SER A 156 -4.60 -11.78 6.54
C SER A 156 -5.53 -12.66 5.70
N ARG A 157 -5.93 -13.80 6.20
CA ARG A 157 -6.95 -14.62 5.53
C ARG A 157 -8.35 -14.00 5.55
N GLN A 158 -8.60 -13.10 6.51
CA GLN A 158 -9.90 -12.43 6.63
C GLN A 158 -10.04 -11.28 5.65
N GLY A 159 -8.93 -10.73 5.15
CA GLY A 159 -8.95 -9.62 4.22
C GLY A 159 -7.69 -8.77 4.26
N TYR A 160 -7.80 -7.58 3.69
CA TYR A 160 -6.73 -6.60 3.67
C TYR A 160 -7.30 -5.19 3.82
N ALA A 161 -6.47 -4.30 4.39
CA ALA A 161 -6.78 -2.89 4.54
C ALA A 161 -5.50 -2.05 4.51
N LEU A 162 -5.58 -0.82 3.98
CA LEU A 162 -4.52 0.17 4.16
C LEU A 162 -4.55 0.62 5.63
N VAL A 163 -3.43 0.58 6.33
CA VAL A 163 -3.39 0.81 7.79
C VAL A 163 -2.53 1.99 8.22
N ASP A 164 -1.61 2.47 7.39
CA ASP A 164 -0.85 3.69 7.65
C ASP A 164 -0.49 4.41 6.36
N LYS A 165 -0.16 5.70 6.46
CA LYS A 165 0.17 6.57 5.32
C LYS A 165 1.15 7.66 5.74
N ARG A 166 2.09 7.99 4.86
CA ARG A 166 3.02 9.12 5.00
C ARG A 166 3.15 9.84 3.68
N LEU A 167 3.07 11.17 3.71
CA LEU A 167 3.34 11.99 2.53
C LEU A 167 4.86 12.12 2.35
N PHE A 168 5.35 11.76 1.18
CA PHE A 168 6.75 12.00 0.82
C PHE A 168 6.94 13.45 0.38
N LEU A 169 7.85 14.15 1.04
CA LEU A 169 8.30 15.50 0.67
C LEU A 169 9.66 15.40 -0.02
N PRO A 170 9.75 15.59 -1.35
CA PRO A 170 11.00 15.55 -2.09
C PRO A 170 12.02 16.57 -1.60
N GLU A 171 13.31 16.33 -1.86
CA GLU A 171 14.43 17.15 -1.41
C GLU A 171 14.25 18.65 -1.69
N GLN A 172 13.72 19.02 -2.85
CA GLN A 172 13.44 20.41 -3.20
C GLN A 172 12.52 21.16 -2.24
N TRP A 173 11.67 20.43 -1.48
CA TRP A 173 10.81 21.01 -0.45
C TRP A 173 11.59 21.45 0.80
N TRP A 174 12.84 21.02 0.95
CA TRP A 174 13.68 21.28 2.12
C TRP A 174 14.69 22.40 1.91
N SER A 175 14.77 22.97 0.70
CA SER A 175 15.58 24.16 0.42
C SER A 175 15.04 25.39 1.18
N ASP A 176 15.91 26.37 1.42
CA ASP A 176 15.52 27.65 2.05
C ASP A 176 14.47 28.41 1.20
N ALA A 177 14.59 28.34 -0.11
CA ALA A 177 13.61 28.92 -1.04
C ALA A 177 12.20 28.33 -0.86
N SER A 178 12.08 27.12 -0.36
CA SER A 178 10.81 26.43 -0.10
C SER A 178 10.26 26.66 1.32
N ALA A 179 10.93 27.41 2.18
CA ALA A 179 10.51 27.63 3.57
C ALA A 179 9.11 28.29 3.66
N SER A 180 8.87 29.34 2.87
CA SER A 180 7.54 29.97 2.80
C SER A 180 6.45 29.02 2.33
N ARG A 181 6.75 28.19 1.34
CA ARG A 181 5.84 27.20 0.81
C ARG A 181 5.50 26.10 1.83
N ARG A 182 6.49 25.63 2.60
CA ARG A 182 6.24 24.71 3.71
C ARG A 182 5.30 25.30 4.75
N ALA A 183 5.52 26.58 5.12
CA ALA A 183 4.67 27.28 6.08
C ALA A 183 3.24 27.46 5.56
N GLN A 184 3.06 27.82 4.28
CA GLN A 184 1.75 27.97 3.65
C GLN A 184 0.98 26.65 3.56
N CYS A 185 1.70 25.54 3.44
CA CYS A 185 1.13 24.20 3.39
C CYS A 185 0.97 23.56 4.78
N ASP A 186 1.21 24.29 5.87
CA ASP A 186 1.14 23.79 7.24
C ASP A 186 1.97 22.49 7.46
N VAL A 187 3.15 22.43 6.83
CA VAL A 187 4.09 21.34 7.11
C VAL A 187 4.60 21.51 8.55
N PRO A 188 4.57 20.46 9.39
CA PRO A 188 5.06 20.53 10.77
C PRO A 188 6.48 21.09 10.83
N LYS A 189 6.76 21.98 11.80
CA LYS A 189 8.07 22.64 11.94
C LYS A 189 9.18 21.66 12.30
N GLU A 190 8.82 20.59 13.01
CA GLU A 190 9.68 19.48 13.42
C GLU A 190 9.92 18.45 12.30
N ALA A 191 9.17 18.57 11.20
CA ALA A 191 9.36 17.67 10.06
C ALA A 191 10.77 17.87 9.44
N VAL A 192 11.38 16.77 9.06
CA VAL A 192 12.71 16.73 8.45
C VAL A 192 12.68 15.94 7.16
N LEU A 193 13.74 16.08 6.36
CA LEU A 193 13.88 15.29 5.14
C LEU A 193 13.96 13.79 5.45
N HIS A 194 13.01 13.05 4.95
CA HIS A 194 13.00 11.59 4.95
C HIS A 194 12.91 11.04 3.55
N THR A 195 13.67 10.00 3.28
CA THR A 195 13.47 9.19 2.07
C THR A 195 12.22 8.32 2.22
N LYS A 196 11.66 7.82 1.11
CA LYS A 196 10.53 6.88 1.16
C LYS A 196 10.82 5.65 2.03
N PRO A 197 12.03 5.01 1.95
CA PRO A 197 12.38 3.92 2.86
C PRO A 197 12.45 4.31 4.33
N HIS A 198 12.86 5.53 4.68
CA HIS A 198 12.80 6.02 6.07
C HIS A 198 11.35 6.12 6.56
N LEU A 199 10.47 6.71 5.76
CA LEU A 199 9.03 6.80 6.09
C LEU A 199 8.42 5.41 6.30
N ALA A 200 8.78 4.45 5.45
CA ALA A 200 8.35 3.07 5.57
C ALA A 200 8.89 2.40 6.84
N ALA A 201 10.18 2.61 7.14
CA ALA A 201 10.82 2.10 8.36
C ALA A 201 10.14 2.59 9.64
N ASP A 202 9.76 3.88 9.66
CA ASP A 202 9.04 4.47 10.79
C ASP A 202 7.64 3.89 10.94
N MET A 203 6.90 3.71 9.86
CA MET A 203 5.59 3.06 9.90
C MET A 203 5.68 1.63 10.44
N VAL A 204 6.62 0.83 9.95
CA VAL A 204 6.81 -0.57 10.38
C VAL A 204 7.15 -0.65 11.86
N ARG A 205 8.09 0.19 12.36
CA ARG A 205 8.45 0.24 13.78
C ARG A 205 7.23 0.59 14.64
N ARG A 206 6.49 1.63 14.30
CA ARG A 206 5.29 2.08 15.03
C ARG A 206 4.20 1.01 15.06
N LEU A 207 3.95 0.32 13.94
CA LEU A 207 2.99 -0.78 13.90
C LEU A 207 3.42 -1.93 14.81
N HIS A 208 4.70 -2.27 14.83
CA HIS A 208 5.25 -3.32 15.69
C HIS A 208 5.22 -2.92 17.17
N GLU A 209 5.68 -1.74 17.51
CA GLU A 209 5.72 -1.21 18.88
C GLU A 209 4.32 -1.05 19.49
N SER A 210 3.33 -0.65 18.68
CA SER A 210 1.95 -0.54 19.16
C SER A 210 1.35 -1.89 19.57
N GLY A 211 1.79 -2.98 18.96
CA GLY A 211 1.28 -4.33 19.21
C GLY A 211 -0.20 -4.53 18.90
N THR A 212 -0.88 -3.50 18.39
CA THR A 212 -2.34 -3.52 18.13
C THR A 212 -2.70 -4.46 16.98
N LEU A 213 -1.91 -4.42 15.89
CA LEU A 213 -2.08 -5.30 14.74
C LEU A 213 -1.11 -6.47 14.87
N PRO A 214 -1.60 -7.71 15.11
CA PRO A 214 -0.72 -8.87 15.19
C PRO A 214 -0.23 -9.22 13.78
N PHE A 215 1.09 -9.20 13.55
CA PHE A 215 1.66 -9.64 12.30
C PHE A 215 2.99 -10.38 12.51
N ARG A 216 3.22 -11.35 11.66
CA ARG A 216 4.44 -12.16 11.65
C ARG A 216 5.32 -11.88 10.44
N TYR A 217 4.74 -11.37 9.37
CA TYR A 217 5.44 -11.20 8.11
C TYR A 217 5.41 -9.74 7.67
N LEU A 218 6.48 -9.35 6.98
CA LEU A 218 6.63 -8.04 6.40
C LEU A 218 7.14 -8.18 4.98
N THR A 219 6.52 -7.49 4.02
CA THR A 219 6.93 -7.51 2.62
C THR A 219 6.91 -6.11 2.02
N ALA A 220 7.81 -5.86 1.09
CA ALA A 220 7.94 -4.60 0.35
C ALA A 220 8.61 -4.84 -1.00
N ASP A 221 8.59 -3.84 -1.87
CA ASP A 221 9.25 -3.88 -3.17
C ASP A 221 10.78 -3.65 -3.08
N CYS A 222 11.44 -3.61 -4.24
CA CYS A 222 12.89 -3.48 -4.31
C CYS A 222 13.43 -2.10 -3.90
N LEU A 223 12.60 -1.04 -3.93
CA LEU A 223 13.01 0.27 -3.42
C LEU A 223 13.31 0.19 -1.92
N TYR A 224 12.45 -0.49 -1.17
CA TYR A 224 12.60 -0.68 0.26
C TYR A 224 13.60 -1.79 0.59
N GLY A 225 13.57 -2.90 -0.14
CA GLY A 225 14.47 -4.04 0.09
C GLY A 225 15.96 -3.70 -0.12
N ASN A 226 16.26 -2.71 -0.94
CA ASN A 226 17.62 -2.21 -1.15
C ASN A 226 18.07 -1.16 -0.10
N SER A 227 17.15 -0.71 0.78
CA SER A 227 17.47 0.28 1.81
C SER A 227 17.98 -0.35 3.09
N PRO A 228 19.19 0.03 3.55
CA PRO A 228 19.72 -0.41 4.83
C PRO A 228 18.85 0.01 6.01
N GLU A 229 18.27 1.18 5.96
CA GLU A 229 17.42 1.76 7.00
C GLU A 229 16.13 0.95 7.15
N PHE A 230 15.49 0.61 6.03
CA PHE A 230 14.30 -0.22 6.05
C PHE A 230 14.59 -1.63 6.54
N TRP A 231 15.70 -2.22 6.07
CA TRP A 231 16.13 -3.53 6.53
C TRP A 231 16.42 -3.57 8.03
N SER A 232 17.12 -2.55 8.55
CA SER A 232 17.38 -2.41 9.98
C SER A 232 16.07 -2.30 10.80
N ALA A 233 15.06 -1.61 10.30
CA ALA A 233 13.75 -1.55 10.94
C ALA A 233 13.07 -2.93 10.96
N CYS A 234 13.16 -3.68 9.86
CA CYS A 234 12.63 -5.06 9.81
C CYS A 234 13.32 -5.98 10.83
N GLU A 235 14.64 -5.86 10.99
CA GLU A 235 15.41 -6.65 11.98
C GLU A 235 15.08 -6.26 13.43
N ALA A 236 14.79 -4.99 13.67
CA ALA A 236 14.37 -4.49 14.99
C ALA A 236 12.98 -5.01 15.42
N CYS A 237 12.13 -5.37 14.47
CA CYS A 237 10.82 -5.97 14.74
C CYS A 237 10.98 -7.45 15.15
N VAL A 238 11.34 -7.67 16.41
CA VAL A 238 11.61 -9.02 16.94
C VAL A 238 10.41 -9.96 16.75
N GLY A 239 10.68 -11.17 16.27
CA GLY A 239 9.63 -12.17 16.03
C GLY A 239 8.99 -12.07 14.64
N THR A 240 9.33 -11.05 13.84
CA THR A 240 8.85 -10.91 12.47
C THR A 240 9.82 -11.48 11.43
N VAL A 241 9.28 -11.83 10.29
CA VAL A 241 10.03 -12.31 9.13
C VAL A 241 9.83 -11.34 7.98
N ALA A 242 10.90 -10.67 7.60
CA ALA A 242 10.95 -9.85 6.41
C ALA A 242 11.13 -10.71 5.16
N PHE A 243 10.37 -10.40 4.11
CA PHE A 243 10.49 -10.99 2.78
C PHE A 243 10.34 -9.85 1.77
N VAL A 244 11.46 -9.30 1.32
CA VAL A 244 11.48 -8.06 0.52
C VAL A 244 12.12 -8.30 -0.83
N ALA A 245 11.58 -7.67 -1.88
CA ALA A 245 12.17 -7.74 -3.19
C ALA A 245 13.50 -6.97 -3.23
N VAL A 246 14.44 -7.43 -4.05
CA VAL A 246 15.73 -6.75 -4.26
C VAL A 246 16.03 -6.67 -5.75
N PRO A 247 16.79 -5.64 -6.18
CA PRO A 247 17.25 -5.52 -7.55
C PRO A 247 18.09 -6.73 -7.98
N GLU A 248 18.09 -7.06 -9.26
CA GLU A 248 18.85 -8.17 -9.81
C GLU A 248 20.38 -7.96 -9.75
N GLU A 249 20.81 -6.71 -9.62
CA GLU A 249 22.22 -6.32 -9.43
C GLU A 249 22.70 -6.51 -8.00
N THR A 250 21.82 -6.82 -7.05
CA THR A 250 22.19 -7.08 -5.65
C THR A 250 23.28 -8.12 -5.57
N ARG A 251 24.40 -7.77 -4.92
CA ARG A 251 25.59 -8.60 -4.88
C ARG A 251 25.63 -9.48 -3.64
N CYS A 252 26.01 -10.73 -3.81
CA CYS A 252 26.09 -11.69 -2.71
C CYS A 252 27.11 -12.80 -3.00
N TRP A 253 27.50 -13.50 -1.93
CA TRP A 253 28.23 -14.77 -1.98
C TRP A 253 27.29 -15.91 -1.64
N LEU A 254 27.51 -17.08 -2.21
CA LEU A 254 26.87 -18.30 -1.72
C LEU A 254 27.30 -18.56 -0.27
N ALA A 255 26.35 -18.75 0.63
CA ALA A 255 26.63 -19.02 2.03
C ALA A 255 26.89 -20.51 2.30
N PRO A 256 27.60 -20.82 3.39
CA PRO A 256 28.30 -19.87 4.26
C PRO A 256 29.61 -19.37 3.65
N VAL A 257 30.02 -18.16 3.97
CA VAL A 257 31.37 -17.66 3.65
C VAL A 257 32.16 -17.44 4.93
N ALA A 258 33.39 -17.90 4.95
CA ALA A 258 34.30 -17.61 6.04
C ALA A 258 34.75 -16.15 5.92
N THR A 259 34.77 -15.45 7.05
CA THR A 259 35.19 -14.05 7.10
C THR A 259 36.23 -13.84 8.19
N THR A 260 37.17 -12.95 7.92
CA THR A 260 38.11 -12.46 8.93
C THR A 260 38.03 -10.93 9.03
N THR A 261 38.48 -10.39 10.16
CA THR A 261 38.57 -8.93 10.35
C THR A 261 39.99 -8.50 10.12
N THR A 262 40.22 -7.63 9.15
CA THR A 262 41.52 -7.02 8.88
C THR A 262 41.51 -5.57 9.32
N SER A 263 42.63 -5.14 9.93
CA SER A 263 42.84 -3.73 10.30
C SER A 263 43.58 -3.01 9.20
N TYR A 264 43.24 -1.76 8.95
CA TYR A 264 43.92 -0.88 8.01
C TYR A 264 43.89 0.56 8.50
N THR A 265 44.82 1.37 8.03
CA THR A 265 44.89 2.81 8.36
C THR A 265 44.38 3.61 7.17
N TYR A 266 43.40 4.48 7.40
CA TYR A 266 42.91 5.39 6.39
C TYR A 266 42.84 6.82 6.97
N LYS A 267 43.49 7.78 6.28
CA LYS A 267 43.59 9.16 6.76
C LYS A 267 44.06 9.27 8.22
N GLY A 268 45.08 8.48 8.61
CA GLY A 268 45.65 8.47 9.96
C GLY A 268 44.80 7.79 11.05
N LYS A 269 43.63 7.29 10.70
CA LYS A 269 42.75 6.58 11.64
C LYS A 269 42.79 5.08 11.40
N HIS A 270 42.98 4.29 12.46
CA HIS A 270 42.85 2.85 12.41
C HIS A 270 41.39 2.45 12.19
N ARG A 271 41.16 1.59 11.23
CA ARG A 271 39.84 1.06 10.89
C ARG A 271 39.92 -0.46 10.71
N THR A 272 38.84 -1.13 10.93
CA THR A 272 38.69 -2.56 10.67
C THR A 272 37.66 -2.77 9.56
N LYS A 273 37.88 -3.81 8.75
CA LYS A 273 36.91 -4.28 7.76
C LYS A 273 36.82 -5.81 7.83
N ARG A 274 35.63 -6.35 7.59
CA ARG A 274 35.43 -7.77 7.37
C ARG A 274 35.78 -8.09 5.92
N VAL A 275 36.52 -9.15 5.70
CA VAL A 275 36.86 -9.65 4.36
C VAL A 275 36.53 -11.14 4.27
N VAL A 276 36.10 -11.58 3.10
CA VAL A 276 35.89 -13.02 2.83
C VAL A 276 37.25 -13.69 2.67
N THR A 277 37.45 -14.79 3.37
CA THR A 277 38.69 -15.58 3.33
C THR A 277 38.59 -16.82 2.47
N THR A 278 37.38 -17.16 1.99
CA THR A 278 37.14 -18.31 1.11
C THR A 278 37.26 -17.89 -0.35
N PRO A 279 38.40 -18.12 -1.02
CA PRO A 279 38.60 -17.72 -2.43
C PRO A 279 37.68 -18.47 -3.41
N GLU A 280 37.09 -19.58 -2.99
CA GLU A 280 36.23 -20.44 -3.82
C GLU A 280 34.80 -19.88 -4.02
N THR A 281 34.42 -18.83 -3.28
CA THR A 281 33.08 -18.28 -3.34
C THR A 281 33.12 -16.90 -4.03
N PRO A 282 32.87 -16.84 -5.34
CA PRO A 282 32.90 -15.55 -6.04
C PRO A 282 31.76 -14.65 -5.62
N LEU A 283 32.04 -13.36 -5.49
CA LEU A 283 31.03 -12.32 -5.36
C LEU A 283 30.34 -12.15 -6.71
N GLN A 284 29.03 -12.26 -6.72
CA GLN A 284 28.24 -12.14 -7.95
C GLN A 284 26.88 -11.51 -7.72
N SER A 285 26.25 -11.02 -8.79
CA SER A 285 24.88 -10.49 -8.73
C SER A 285 23.87 -11.63 -8.59
N VAL A 286 22.71 -11.27 -8.05
CA VAL A 286 21.57 -12.18 -7.95
C VAL A 286 21.13 -12.67 -9.33
N ALA A 287 21.15 -11.81 -10.36
CA ALA A 287 20.85 -12.19 -11.74
C ALA A 287 21.79 -13.32 -12.24
N LYS A 288 23.10 -13.18 -12.00
CA LYS A 288 24.07 -14.22 -12.38
C LYS A 288 23.84 -15.53 -11.62
N LEU A 289 23.54 -15.43 -10.33
CA LEU A 289 23.16 -16.60 -9.52
C LEU A 289 21.91 -17.30 -10.07
N ALA A 290 20.88 -16.55 -10.46
CA ALA A 290 19.64 -17.10 -11.00
C ALA A 290 19.89 -17.94 -12.27
N GLN A 291 20.80 -17.50 -13.14
CA GLN A 291 21.19 -18.23 -14.35
C GLN A 291 21.99 -19.51 -14.06
N GLN A 292 22.75 -19.55 -12.96
CA GLN A 292 23.57 -20.69 -12.56
C GLN A 292 22.80 -21.77 -11.81
N ILE A 293 21.58 -21.49 -11.37
CA ILE A 293 20.75 -22.45 -10.65
C ILE A 293 20.28 -23.55 -11.62
N GLY A 294 20.73 -24.77 -11.37
CA GLY A 294 20.36 -25.93 -12.19
C GLY A 294 18.86 -26.23 -12.15
N PRO A 295 18.32 -26.85 -13.21
CA PRO A 295 16.87 -27.08 -13.37
C PRO A 295 16.22 -27.80 -12.18
N ARG A 296 16.96 -28.76 -11.56
CA ARG A 296 16.42 -29.53 -10.43
C ARG A 296 16.19 -28.73 -9.15
N ALA A 297 16.68 -27.50 -9.03
CA ALA A 297 16.50 -26.65 -7.86
C ALA A 297 15.27 -25.71 -8.00
N TRP A 298 14.61 -25.75 -9.13
CA TRP A 298 13.39 -24.99 -9.38
C TRP A 298 12.16 -25.85 -9.09
N TYR A 299 11.24 -25.28 -8.30
CA TYR A 299 10.01 -25.96 -7.88
C TYR A 299 8.81 -25.16 -8.39
N ARG A 300 8.01 -25.80 -9.25
CA ARG A 300 6.76 -25.23 -9.74
C ARG A 300 5.74 -25.14 -8.61
N ARG A 301 5.14 -23.97 -8.42
CA ARG A 301 4.17 -23.68 -7.35
C ARG A 301 3.08 -22.72 -7.83
N THR A 302 1.86 -22.96 -7.38
CA THR A 302 0.75 -22.00 -7.49
C THR A 302 0.98 -20.87 -6.49
N VAL A 303 0.96 -19.63 -6.97
CA VAL A 303 1.13 -18.40 -6.19
C VAL A 303 -0.22 -17.90 -5.69
N SER A 304 -1.19 -17.82 -6.58
CA SER A 304 -2.56 -17.37 -6.31
C SER A 304 -3.50 -17.86 -7.40
N GLU A 305 -4.79 -17.76 -7.14
CA GLU A 305 -5.81 -17.92 -8.18
C GLU A 305 -6.00 -16.59 -8.91
N GLY A 306 -6.02 -16.64 -10.21
CA GLY A 306 -6.30 -15.49 -11.07
C GLY A 306 -7.64 -15.67 -11.79
N THR A 307 -8.18 -14.60 -12.35
CA THR A 307 -9.45 -14.61 -13.13
C THR A 307 -9.42 -15.55 -14.35
N LYS A 308 -8.21 -15.92 -14.82
CA LYS A 308 -7.99 -16.84 -15.95
C LYS A 308 -7.46 -18.22 -15.52
N GLY A 309 -7.53 -18.54 -14.23
CA GLY A 309 -6.99 -19.75 -13.65
C GLY A 309 -5.76 -19.50 -12.77
N PRO A 310 -5.17 -20.57 -12.19
CA PRO A 310 -4.09 -20.44 -11.24
C PRO A 310 -2.84 -19.79 -11.83
N ILE A 311 -2.27 -18.83 -11.11
CA ILE A 311 -0.98 -18.23 -11.43
C ILE A 311 0.11 -19.17 -10.90
N VAL A 312 0.86 -19.77 -11.81
CA VAL A 312 1.87 -20.77 -11.49
C VAL A 312 3.23 -20.28 -11.94
N ASP A 313 4.16 -20.22 -11.00
CA ASP A 313 5.55 -19.82 -11.24
C ASP A 313 6.53 -20.87 -10.71
N GLU A 314 7.79 -20.76 -11.08
CA GLU A 314 8.86 -21.57 -10.54
C GLU A 314 9.68 -20.79 -9.51
N PHE A 315 10.03 -21.49 -8.41
CA PHE A 315 10.75 -20.94 -7.29
C PHE A 315 12.00 -21.72 -6.99
N ALA A 316 13.09 -21.01 -6.70
CA ALA A 316 14.31 -21.57 -6.15
C ALA A 316 14.73 -20.78 -4.91
N ARG A 317 15.47 -21.39 -3.98
CA ARG A 317 16.02 -20.69 -2.83
C ARG A 317 17.43 -21.12 -2.51
N LYS A 318 18.24 -20.19 -2.04
CA LYS A 318 19.61 -20.42 -1.59
C LYS A 318 19.90 -19.57 -0.34
N ARG A 319 20.80 -20.06 0.51
CA ARG A 319 21.39 -19.21 1.55
C ARG A 319 22.52 -18.42 0.92
N VAL A 320 22.51 -17.11 1.14
CA VAL A 320 23.52 -16.20 0.61
C VAL A 320 23.99 -15.23 1.70
N THR A 321 25.23 -14.78 1.61
CA THR A 321 25.74 -13.66 2.39
C THR A 321 25.72 -12.43 1.52
N LEU A 322 24.96 -11.39 1.91
CA LEU A 322 24.86 -10.15 1.17
C LEU A 322 26.19 -9.39 1.18
N CYS A 323 26.48 -8.68 0.10
CA CYS A 323 27.57 -7.72 0.01
C CYS A 323 27.03 -6.31 0.23
N LYS A 324 27.55 -5.62 1.24
CA LYS A 324 27.29 -4.22 1.50
C LYS A 324 28.62 -3.48 1.64
N ASP A 325 28.76 -2.38 0.93
CA ASP A 325 29.99 -1.57 0.95
C ASP A 325 31.27 -2.41 0.76
N GLU A 326 31.24 -3.34 -0.21
CA GLU A 326 32.30 -4.30 -0.50
C GLU A 326 32.66 -5.24 0.68
N GLN A 327 31.77 -5.36 1.67
CA GLN A 327 31.96 -6.20 2.85
C GLN A 327 30.85 -7.24 2.98
N PRO A 328 31.17 -8.43 3.55
CA PRO A 328 30.14 -9.40 3.90
C PRO A 328 29.21 -8.85 4.99
N ALA A 329 27.92 -8.83 4.68
CA ALA A 329 26.86 -8.47 5.62
C ALA A 329 26.19 -9.73 6.20
N GLN A 330 24.87 -9.69 6.44
CA GLN A 330 24.13 -10.81 7.01
C GLN A 330 23.92 -11.95 6.01
N THR A 331 23.76 -13.15 6.54
CA THR A 331 23.39 -14.34 5.78
C THR A 331 21.86 -14.51 5.79
N VAL A 332 21.26 -14.48 4.61
CA VAL A 332 19.81 -14.48 4.41
C VAL A 332 19.37 -15.58 3.45
N TRP A 333 18.08 -15.83 3.36
CA TRP A 333 17.50 -16.52 2.22
C TRP A 333 17.48 -15.59 1.01
N LEU A 334 18.01 -16.05 -0.11
CA LEU A 334 17.69 -15.55 -1.44
C LEU A 334 16.62 -16.49 -2.01
N VAL A 335 15.48 -15.92 -2.38
CA VAL A 335 14.39 -16.61 -3.03
C VAL A 335 14.22 -16.02 -4.43
N LEU A 336 14.27 -16.88 -5.42
CA LEU A 336 14.12 -16.54 -6.82
C LEU A 336 12.78 -17.07 -7.31
N LYS A 337 12.09 -16.25 -8.07
CA LYS A 337 10.84 -16.57 -8.74
C LYS A 337 11.03 -16.33 -10.24
N ARG A 338 10.48 -17.21 -11.09
CA ARG A 338 10.44 -16.98 -12.54
C ARG A 338 9.13 -17.46 -13.15
N THR A 339 8.71 -16.82 -14.26
CA THR A 339 7.56 -17.27 -15.05
C THR A 339 7.86 -18.54 -15.82
N LEU A 340 6.80 -19.22 -16.31
CA LEU A 340 6.89 -20.42 -17.14
C LEU A 340 7.02 -20.12 -18.64
N GLU A 341 7.19 -18.87 -19.02
CA GLU A 341 7.34 -18.45 -20.42
C GLU A 341 8.66 -18.93 -21.03
N ALA A 342 8.76 -18.95 -22.36
CA ALA A 342 9.99 -19.31 -23.06
C ALA A 342 11.17 -18.39 -22.71
N GLU A 343 10.87 -17.09 -22.52
CA GLU A 343 11.79 -16.10 -21.97
C GLU A 343 11.30 -15.73 -20.56
N PRO A 344 11.77 -16.41 -19.51
CA PRO A 344 11.25 -16.19 -18.17
C PRO A 344 11.58 -14.79 -17.63
N ARG A 345 10.60 -14.16 -16.99
CA ARG A 345 10.84 -12.99 -16.15
C ARG A 345 11.25 -13.44 -14.77
N TYR A 346 12.21 -12.74 -14.16
CA TYR A 346 12.76 -13.09 -12.86
C TYR A 346 12.41 -12.05 -11.82
N TRP A 347 12.15 -12.51 -10.61
CA TRP A 347 12.05 -11.68 -9.39
C TRP A 347 12.94 -12.30 -8.32
N SER A 348 13.54 -11.42 -7.54
CA SER A 348 14.48 -11.77 -6.50
C SER A 348 14.05 -11.18 -5.17
N TYR A 349 14.06 -12.02 -4.14
CA TYR A 349 13.67 -11.62 -2.78
C TYR A 349 14.73 -12.07 -1.78
N ILE A 350 14.88 -11.29 -0.71
CA ILE A 350 15.69 -11.70 0.45
C ILE A 350 14.83 -11.82 1.69
N SER A 351 15.24 -12.70 2.62
CA SER A 351 14.49 -12.91 3.86
C SER A 351 15.42 -13.32 5.01
N ASN A 352 15.16 -12.74 6.21
CA ASN A 352 15.77 -13.13 7.47
C ASN A 352 15.13 -14.37 8.11
N ALA A 353 14.24 -15.05 7.40
CA ALA A 353 13.55 -16.23 7.89
C ALA A 353 14.51 -17.30 8.43
N PRO A 354 14.12 -18.09 9.45
CA PRO A 354 14.91 -19.19 9.97
C PRO A 354 15.15 -20.24 8.87
N VAL A 355 16.22 -21.03 9.04
CA VAL A 355 16.62 -22.07 8.06
C VAL A 355 15.49 -23.09 7.83
N SER A 356 14.70 -23.35 8.87
CA SER A 356 13.56 -24.29 8.82
C SER A 356 12.34 -23.77 8.05
N MET A 357 12.33 -22.48 7.63
CA MET A 357 11.18 -21.90 6.91
C MET A 357 10.89 -22.65 5.62
N PRO A 358 9.70 -23.21 5.43
CA PRO A 358 9.37 -23.96 4.21
C PRO A 358 9.17 -23.05 3.00
N LEU A 359 9.51 -23.53 1.80
CA LEU A 359 9.38 -22.77 0.55
C LEU A 359 7.96 -22.23 0.30
N ARG A 360 6.93 -22.98 0.69
CA ARG A 360 5.54 -22.57 0.53
C ARG A 360 5.19 -21.23 1.18
N VAL A 361 5.91 -20.84 2.27
CA VAL A 361 5.73 -19.53 2.90
C VAL A 361 6.22 -18.42 2.00
N PHE A 362 7.40 -18.57 1.41
CA PHE A 362 7.93 -17.59 0.48
C PHE A 362 7.08 -17.45 -0.79
N VAL A 363 6.55 -18.59 -1.30
CA VAL A 363 5.60 -18.58 -2.42
C VAL A 363 4.37 -17.75 -2.07
N TRP A 364 3.76 -18.00 -0.92
CA TRP A 364 2.62 -17.24 -0.44
C TRP A 364 2.94 -15.75 -0.26
N LEU A 365 4.07 -15.42 0.40
CA LEU A 365 4.48 -14.03 0.60
C LEU A 365 4.74 -13.30 -0.72
N SER A 366 5.22 -13.99 -1.75
CA SER A 366 5.40 -13.38 -3.08
C SER A 366 4.08 -12.99 -3.76
N GLY A 367 2.98 -13.66 -3.39
CA GLY A 367 1.65 -13.37 -3.91
C GLY A 367 0.87 -12.35 -3.06
N VAL A 368 1.12 -12.31 -1.73
CA VAL A 368 0.31 -11.46 -0.83
C VAL A 368 0.51 -9.96 -1.05
N ARG A 369 1.62 -9.54 -1.67
CA ARG A 369 1.89 -8.13 -1.99
C ARG A 369 0.82 -7.53 -2.90
N TRP A 370 0.15 -8.35 -3.71
CA TRP A 370 -1.00 -7.93 -4.50
C TRP A 370 -2.08 -7.21 -3.67
N ALA A 371 -2.24 -7.53 -2.39
CA ALA A 371 -3.29 -6.94 -1.54
C ALA A 371 -3.15 -5.40 -1.39
N ILE A 372 -1.94 -4.84 -1.34
CA ILE A 372 -1.78 -3.38 -1.28
C ILE A 372 -2.07 -2.73 -2.64
N GLU A 373 -1.69 -3.38 -3.74
CA GLU A 373 -1.95 -2.91 -5.10
C GLU A 373 -3.47 -2.87 -5.36
N GLN A 374 -4.18 -3.92 -4.97
CA GLN A 374 -5.65 -3.98 -5.04
C GLN A 374 -6.30 -2.93 -4.14
N GLY A 375 -5.79 -2.74 -2.91
CA GLY A 375 -6.26 -1.68 -2.02
C GLY A 375 -6.11 -0.28 -2.62
N PHE A 376 -5.03 -0.01 -3.36
CA PHE A 376 -4.86 1.24 -4.09
C PHE A 376 -5.83 1.37 -5.27
N GLU A 377 -6.05 0.30 -6.03
CA GLU A 377 -6.98 0.29 -7.14
C GLU A 377 -8.40 0.61 -6.62
N GLU A 378 -8.90 -0.16 -5.66
CA GLU A 378 -10.23 0.02 -5.08
C GLU A 378 -10.41 1.42 -4.46
N THR A 379 -9.44 1.91 -3.69
CA THR A 379 -9.56 3.24 -3.07
C THR A 379 -9.50 4.38 -4.08
N LYS A 380 -8.75 4.24 -5.17
CA LYS A 380 -8.65 5.28 -6.20
C LYS A 380 -9.84 5.29 -7.15
N THR A 381 -10.29 4.11 -7.59
CA THR A 381 -11.38 3.99 -8.57
C THR A 381 -12.73 4.19 -7.91
N GLU A 382 -12.97 3.53 -6.76
CA GLU A 382 -14.29 3.49 -6.14
C GLU A 382 -14.49 4.60 -5.10
N LEU A 383 -13.46 4.88 -4.28
CA LEU A 383 -13.62 5.78 -3.14
C LEU A 383 -13.05 7.18 -3.34
N GLY A 384 -12.50 7.47 -4.53
CA GLY A 384 -12.02 8.81 -4.87
C GLY A 384 -10.73 9.24 -4.16
N MET A 385 -9.88 8.30 -3.74
CA MET A 385 -8.61 8.60 -3.06
C MET A 385 -7.71 9.56 -3.88
N ALA A 386 -7.85 9.57 -5.22
CA ALA A 386 -7.11 10.46 -6.10
C ALA A 386 -7.88 11.77 -6.44
N HIS A 387 -9.11 11.94 -5.98
CA HIS A 387 -10.01 13.05 -6.39
C HIS A 387 -9.86 14.32 -5.54
N TYR A 388 -8.89 14.38 -4.62
CA TYR A 388 -8.73 15.53 -3.73
C TYR A 388 -8.01 16.72 -4.39
N GLU A 389 -8.36 17.91 -3.91
CA GLU A 389 -7.81 19.21 -4.32
C GLU A 389 -7.14 19.95 -3.16
N LEU A 390 -6.83 19.24 -2.09
CA LEU A 390 -6.25 19.78 -0.87
C LEU A 390 -4.80 20.20 -1.09
N ARG A 391 -4.42 21.34 -0.53
CA ARG A 391 -3.08 21.91 -0.66
C ARG A 391 -2.22 21.71 0.57
N LYS A 392 -2.84 21.60 1.75
CA LYS A 392 -2.16 21.56 3.04
C LYS A 392 -1.80 20.14 3.50
N TYR A 393 -0.76 20.05 4.31
CA TYR A 393 -0.25 18.80 4.87
C TYR A 393 -1.33 18.07 5.72
N PRO A 394 -2.01 18.74 6.69
CA PRO A 394 -3.08 18.06 7.43
C PRO A 394 -4.21 17.58 6.53
N GLY A 395 -4.63 18.39 5.57
CA GLY A 395 -5.70 18.03 4.65
C GLY A 395 -5.40 16.76 3.85
N TRP A 396 -4.16 16.58 3.38
CA TRP A 396 -3.75 15.34 2.72
C TRP A 396 -3.89 14.14 3.67
N HIS A 397 -3.39 14.27 4.90
CA HIS A 397 -3.46 13.19 5.89
C HIS A 397 -4.88 12.81 6.26
N HIS A 398 -5.77 13.81 6.46
CA HIS A 398 -7.18 13.60 6.76
C HIS A 398 -7.92 12.91 5.62
N HIS A 399 -7.69 13.35 4.37
CA HIS A 399 -8.31 12.73 3.20
C HIS A 399 -7.88 11.27 3.03
N MET A 400 -6.57 11.00 3.11
CA MET A 400 -6.06 9.62 2.99
C MET A 400 -6.63 8.73 4.11
N LEU A 401 -6.68 9.22 5.34
CA LEU A 401 -7.26 8.48 6.46
C LEU A 401 -8.75 8.21 6.22
N THR A 402 -9.51 9.20 5.75
CA THR A 402 -10.93 9.02 5.42
C THR A 402 -11.12 7.93 4.35
N CYS A 403 -10.30 7.92 3.30
CA CYS A 403 -10.37 6.88 2.26
C CYS A 403 -9.99 5.48 2.80
N MET A 404 -8.99 5.39 3.68
CA MET A 404 -8.61 4.14 4.33
C MET A 404 -9.76 3.59 5.19
N LEU A 405 -10.42 4.46 5.98
CA LEU A 405 -11.57 4.10 6.80
C LEU A 405 -12.78 3.67 5.96
N ALA A 406 -13.04 4.39 4.87
CA ALA A 406 -14.10 4.03 3.93
C ALA A 406 -13.85 2.68 3.26
N HIS A 407 -12.62 2.40 2.84
CA HIS A 407 -12.24 1.10 2.28
C HIS A 407 -12.43 -0.05 3.28
N PHE A 408 -11.96 0.13 4.51
CA PHE A 408 -12.15 -0.86 5.56
C PHE A 408 -13.63 -1.08 5.88
N PHE A 409 -14.43 -0.01 5.93
CA PHE A 409 -15.86 -0.11 6.18
C PHE A 409 -16.58 -0.90 5.08
N LEU A 410 -16.26 -0.64 3.81
CA LEU A 410 -16.78 -1.46 2.69
C LEU A 410 -16.41 -2.94 2.85
N TRP A 411 -15.18 -3.21 3.23
CA TRP A 411 -14.72 -4.57 3.47
C TRP A 411 -15.48 -5.23 4.62
N HIS A 412 -15.72 -4.49 5.71
CA HIS A 412 -16.55 -4.95 6.83
C HIS A 412 -17.97 -5.32 6.38
N VAL A 413 -18.65 -4.42 5.66
CA VAL A 413 -20.00 -4.65 5.13
C VAL A 413 -20.02 -5.85 4.19
N LYS A 414 -19.09 -5.93 3.25
CA LYS A 414 -18.95 -7.05 2.32
C LYS A 414 -18.80 -8.39 3.04
N ARG A 415 -18.00 -8.46 4.10
CA ARG A 415 -17.87 -9.67 4.91
C ARG A 415 -19.15 -10.02 5.67
N ARG A 416 -19.84 -9.03 6.23
CA ARG A 416 -21.09 -9.22 6.95
C ARG A 416 -22.18 -9.78 6.02
N LEU A 417 -22.34 -9.19 4.86
CA LEU A 417 -23.32 -9.62 3.86
C LEU A 417 -22.97 -11.00 3.28
N GLY A 418 -21.71 -11.25 2.95
CA GLY A 418 -21.23 -12.53 2.45
C GLY A 418 -21.45 -13.70 3.40
N LYS A 419 -21.46 -13.47 4.72
CA LYS A 419 -21.80 -14.49 5.72
C LYS A 419 -23.28 -14.89 5.73
N LYS A 420 -24.17 -14.01 5.25
CA LYS A 420 -25.61 -14.30 5.17
C LYS A 420 -25.97 -15.17 3.97
N SER A 421 -25.13 -15.21 2.95
CA SER A 421 -25.41 -15.93 1.70
C SER A 421 -24.55 -17.17 1.54
N SER A 422 -24.78 -18.20 2.34
CA SER A 422 -24.12 -19.52 2.17
C SER A 422 -24.60 -20.27 0.92
N GLY A 423 -24.91 -19.60 -0.18
CA GLY A 423 -25.47 -20.25 -1.35
C GLY A 423 -25.55 -19.50 -2.68
N ALA A 424 -25.03 -18.30 -2.83
CA ALA A 424 -25.20 -17.56 -4.08
C ALA A 424 -23.90 -16.94 -4.63
N HIS A 425 -23.73 -16.93 -5.94
CA HIS A 425 -22.52 -16.49 -6.67
C HIS A 425 -22.62 -15.03 -7.15
N GLY A 426 -21.59 -14.26 -7.02
CA GLY A 426 -21.07 -13.12 -7.80
C GLY A 426 -21.74 -11.76 -7.74
N VAL A 427 -21.38 -10.88 -6.80
CA VAL A 427 -21.44 -9.42 -7.04
C VAL A 427 -20.14 -8.75 -6.56
N THR A 428 -19.49 -8.02 -7.45
CA THR A 428 -18.31 -7.21 -7.18
C THR A 428 -18.69 -5.96 -6.36
N GLY A 429 -17.71 -5.33 -5.69
CA GLY A 429 -17.90 -4.14 -4.85
C GLY A 429 -18.62 -2.93 -5.49
N GLU A 430 -18.79 -2.95 -6.82
CA GLU A 430 -19.56 -1.96 -7.59
C GLU A 430 -21.02 -1.86 -7.17
N ALA A 431 -21.65 -2.96 -6.70
CA ALA A 431 -23.07 -2.95 -6.34
C ALA A 431 -23.36 -2.16 -5.05
N VAL A 432 -22.41 -2.10 -4.13
CA VAL A 432 -22.59 -1.32 -2.87
C VAL A 432 -22.29 0.16 -3.08
N ALA A 433 -21.39 0.49 -4.01
CA ALA A 433 -21.08 1.88 -4.38
C ALA A 433 -22.13 2.52 -5.33
N GLY A 434 -22.92 1.69 -6.04
CA GLY A 434 -23.89 2.16 -7.05
C GLY A 434 -25.20 2.75 -6.49
N GLU A 435 -25.54 2.51 -5.22
CA GLU A 435 -26.83 2.88 -4.64
C GLU A 435 -26.76 4.11 -3.70
N GLY A 436 -26.15 5.20 -4.19
CA GLY A 436 -26.16 6.51 -3.48
C GLY A 436 -27.56 7.11 -3.21
N ALA A 437 -28.63 6.47 -3.70
CA ALA A 437 -30.02 6.92 -3.49
C ALA A 437 -30.50 6.84 -2.03
N ALA A 438 -29.90 6.00 -1.19
CA ALA A 438 -30.25 5.90 0.23
C ALA A 438 -29.74 7.08 1.07
N LEU A 439 -28.84 7.92 0.51
CA LEU A 439 -28.24 9.05 1.23
C LEU A 439 -29.17 10.27 1.35
N GLU A 440 -30.24 10.36 0.55
CA GLU A 440 -31.16 11.51 0.54
C GLU A 440 -32.05 11.61 1.77
N HIS A 441 -32.26 10.50 2.49
CA HIS A 441 -33.16 10.47 3.66
C HIS A 441 -32.52 10.90 4.99
N LEU A 442 -31.21 11.16 5.03
CA LEU A 442 -30.51 11.52 6.28
C LEU A 442 -30.63 12.99 6.68
N TYR A 443 -31.14 13.84 5.83
CA TYR A 443 -31.23 15.27 6.10
C TYR A 443 -32.66 15.78 5.90
N PRO A 444 -33.49 15.84 6.96
CA PRO A 444 -34.83 16.42 6.87
C PRO A 444 -34.72 17.96 6.75
N GLY A 445 -34.80 18.49 5.57
CA GLY A 445 -34.75 19.96 5.38
C GLY A 445 -34.82 20.45 3.93
N GLY A 446 -34.43 19.65 2.97
CA GLY A 446 -34.49 19.97 1.55
C GLY A 446 -35.27 18.89 0.79
N GLY A 447 -36.38 19.24 0.15
CA GLY A 447 -37.12 18.29 -0.68
C GLY A 447 -36.27 17.79 -1.84
N PRO A 448 -36.40 16.51 -2.23
CA PRO A 448 -35.58 15.91 -3.28
C PRO A 448 -35.86 16.57 -4.63
N PRO A 449 -34.83 16.70 -5.51
CA PRO A 449 -35.10 17.03 -6.90
C PRO A 449 -35.89 15.88 -7.55
N VAL A 450 -36.99 16.24 -8.21
CA VAL A 450 -38.04 15.33 -8.73
C VAL A 450 -37.54 14.24 -9.67
N GLY A 451 -36.29 14.24 -10.09
CA GLY A 451 -35.69 13.20 -10.97
C GLY A 451 -35.02 12.01 -10.28
N ALA A 452 -34.75 12.10 -8.97
CA ALA A 452 -34.00 11.03 -8.24
C ALA A 452 -34.94 9.92 -7.73
N MET A 453 -36.20 10.22 -7.48
CA MET A 453 -37.17 9.22 -7.00
C MET A 453 -37.52 8.15 -8.04
N ASP A 454 -37.48 8.49 -9.34
CA ASP A 454 -37.76 7.52 -10.42
C ASP A 454 -36.61 6.53 -10.64
N ALA A 455 -35.37 6.92 -10.35
CA ALA A 455 -34.21 6.04 -10.47
C ALA A 455 -34.15 4.99 -9.33
N ALA A 456 -34.49 5.37 -8.12
CA ALA A 456 -34.52 4.47 -6.96
C ALA A 456 -35.63 3.41 -7.07
N ALA A 457 -36.82 3.76 -7.60
CA ALA A 457 -37.91 2.83 -7.82
C ALA A 457 -37.63 1.83 -8.96
N GLN A 458 -36.81 2.20 -9.93
CA GLN A 458 -36.38 1.33 -11.03
C GLN A 458 -35.22 0.41 -10.66
N SER A 459 -34.35 0.79 -9.72
CA SER A 459 -33.21 -0.05 -9.28
C SER A 459 -33.64 -1.21 -8.39
N CYS A 460 -34.69 -1.07 -7.59
CA CYS A 460 -35.24 -2.14 -6.77
C CYS A 460 -35.92 -3.28 -7.54
N GLY A 461 -36.09 -3.19 -8.85
CA GLY A 461 -36.79 -4.16 -9.70
C GLY A 461 -35.98 -4.78 -10.81
N VAL A 462 -34.68 -4.46 -10.96
CA VAL A 462 -33.89 -4.91 -12.10
C VAL A 462 -32.91 -6.01 -11.69
N SER A 463 -33.22 -7.22 -12.09
CA SER A 463 -32.21 -8.26 -12.36
C SER A 463 -31.09 -7.67 -13.21
N VAL A 464 -29.88 -7.55 -12.65
CA VAL A 464 -28.70 -7.05 -13.36
C VAL A 464 -28.29 -8.10 -14.37
N ALA A 465 -28.85 -8.01 -15.58
CA ALA A 465 -28.31 -8.66 -16.74
C ALA A 465 -26.95 -8.04 -17.02
N SER A 466 -25.88 -8.82 -16.82
CA SER A 466 -24.52 -8.47 -17.11
C SER A 466 -24.39 -7.98 -18.54
N LYS A 467 -24.32 -6.67 -18.79
CA LYS A 467 -23.67 -6.16 -19.98
C LYS A 467 -22.18 -6.49 -19.80
N LYS A 468 -21.73 -7.53 -20.51
CA LYS A 468 -20.33 -7.78 -20.77
C LYS A 468 -19.75 -6.52 -21.41
N SER A 469 -19.19 -5.64 -20.62
CA SER A 469 -18.23 -4.66 -21.12
C SER A 469 -17.04 -5.49 -21.58
N ALA A 470 -16.70 -5.38 -22.87
CA ALA A 470 -15.50 -5.97 -23.42
C ALA A 470 -14.31 -5.53 -22.55
N PRO A 471 -13.39 -6.44 -22.24
CA PRO A 471 -12.21 -6.08 -21.45
C PRO A 471 -11.48 -5.01 -22.25
N ARG A 472 -11.38 -3.81 -21.70
CA ARG A 472 -10.37 -2.85 -22.14
C ARG A 472 -9.06 -3.61 -22.01
N ARG A 473 -8.42 -3.87 -23.13
CA ARG A 473 -7.04 -4.32 -23.18
C ARG A 473 -6.26 -3.34 -22.28
N LEU A 474 -5.89 -3.78 -21.11
CA LEU A 474 -4.73 -3.25 -20.44
C LEU A 474 -3.61 -3.45 -21.44
N MET A 475 -3.17 -2.35 -22.04
CA MET A 475 -2.01 -2.35 -22.91
C MET A 475 -0.87 -2.94 -22.09
N ASP A 476 -0.44 -4.11 -22.46
CA ASP A 476 0.86 -4.68 -22.16
C ASP A 476 1.92 -3.76 -22.81
N ASP A 477 2.20 -2.64 -22.20
CA ASP A 477 3.31 -1.76 -22.53
C ASP A 477 4.27 -1.68 -21.34
N HIS A 478 4.69 -2.84 -20.87
CA HIS A 478 5.97 -3.00 -20.20
C HIS A 478 7.02 -3.44 -21.23
N ARG A 479 7.19 -2.63 -22.29
CA ARG A 479 8.46 -2.62 -22.99
C ARG A 479 9.49 -1.97 -22.10
N SER A 480 10.29 -2.78 -21.45
CA SER A 480 11.61 -2.41 -21.00
C SER A 480 12.30 -1.63 -22.13
N PRO A 481 12.83 -0.43 -21.93
CA PRO A 481 13.66 0.19 -22.93
C PRO A 481 14.89 -0.68 -23.10
N ARG A 482 15.03 -1.22 -24.31
CA ARG A 482 16.30 -1.81 -24.77
C ARG A 482 17.40 -0.80 -24.55
N THR A 483 18.45 -1.27 -23.89
CA THR A 483 19.84 -0.87 -24.00
C THR A 483 20.11 0.14 -25.10
N GLY A 484 20.55 1.29 -24.69
CA GLY A 484 21.10 2.27 -25.59
C GLY A 484 21.68 3.44 -24.81
N LEU A 485 23.01 3.41 -24.66
CA LEU A 485 23.89 4.52 -24.34
C LEU A 485 23.98 4.92 -22.88
N GLY A 486 25.06 4.39 -22.27
CA GLY A 486 25.77 5.05 -21.21
C GLY A 486 26.23 6.44 -21.68
N THR A 487 25.96 7.42 -20.86
CA THR A 487 26.78 8.62 -20.71
C THR A 487 26.64 9.10 -19.28
N ALA A 488 27.66 8.81 -18.53
CA ALA A 488 28.43 9.75 -17.72
C ALA A 488 27.61 10.80 -16.97
N TRP A 489 27.31 10.52 -15.71
CA TRP A 489 27.34 11.54 -14.68
C TRP A 489 28.76 11.64 -14.11
N GLN A 490 29.62 12.33 -14.83
CA GLN A 490 30.78 13.01 -14.25
C GLN A 490 30.34 14.44 -13.91
N GLY A 491 29.92 14.66 -12.70
CA GLY A 491 29.77 15.97 -12.10
C GLY A 491 31.12 16.37 -11.56
N SER A 492 31.74 17.35 -12.19
CA SER A 492 32.98 18.03 -11.82
C SER A 492 32.91 18.55 -10.38
N LEU A 493 33.79 18.05 -9.53
CA LEU A 493 34.31 18.77 -8.37
C LEU A 493 35.18 19.92 -8.87
N GLY A 494 34.63 21.13 -8.88
CA GLY A 494 35.39 22.35 -8.96
C GLY A 494 36.10 22.59 -7.64
N VAL A 495 37.40 22.43 -7.66
CA VAL A 495 38.32 23.00 -6.68
C VAL A 495 38.39 24.51 -6.97
N LEU A 496 38.13 25.33 -5.98
CA LEU A 496 38.63 26.69 -5.90
C LEU A 496 39.31 26.89 -4.55
N ASP A 497 40.44 27.52 -4.63
CA ASP A 497 41.45 27.85 -3.63
C ASP A 497 40.96 28.36 -2.28
#